data_c05500d25a7c53a3a0fe3a7fc0c775fe
#
_entry.id   c05500d25a7c53a3a0fe3a7fc0c775fe
#
_cell.length_a   1.000
_cell.length_b   1.000
_cell.length_c   1.000
_cell.angle_alpha   90.00
_cell.angle_beta   90.00
_cell.angle_gamma   90.00
#
_symmetry.space_group_name_H-M   'P 1'
#
loop_
_entity.id
_entity.type
_entity.pdbx_description
1 polymer ?
#
loop_
_entity_poly.entity_id
_entity_poly.type
_entity_poly.pdbx_seq_one_letter_code
_entity_poly.pdbx_strand_id
1 'polypeptide(L)'
;MEFELSFDPVEHNSNEFRSGQLGSLVDVYTPGNFPNLSEADVVVFSITENRGLNSDEKLKFEAIRNELYSLYQGENRIRIADLGTLKLGASPSDTYQLLADVLQECNDRGLFALFVGGSQDCTVGQYKSFVQSNQFCNMVAIDSRFDLGLDQQNLNANSYLSHIINLQPNVLFNYSNLAYQSYLVSRNEIEFLNKLFFDVHRLGSLRSNLEEVEPVLRDANFISLDLSAVKMSECPAVVDGSPNGLTSDEVCQLMRYSALGNKLQSFAIYNFNGDNDINNQSAKLIAQMIWCFFEGFFHKLRAVTANDENLVKYHVSMRDGEYNTCFFKNKQNDKWWMEIPILSDENQKFAPHFFVPC
;
A
#
# COMPACT_ATOMS: atom_id res chain seq x y z
N MET A 1 9.65 1.72 21.05
CA MET A 1 10.79 1.24 20.23
C MET A 1 11.69 2.41 19.88
N GLU A 2 13.01 2.24 19.91
CA GLU A 2 13.92 3.27 19.39
C GLU A 2 14.06 3.09 17.88
N PHE A 3 13.36 3.89 17.10
CA PHE A 3 13.34 3.83 15.62
C PHE A 3 14.73 3.79 15.01
N GLU A 4 15.64 4.65 15.48
CA GLU A 4 17.02 4.74 14.97
C GLU A 4 17.74 3.39 14.96
N LEU A 5 17.48 2.54 15.97
CA LEU A 5 18.11 1.22 16.06
C LEU A 5 17.63 0.23 15.01
N SER A 6 16.46 0.49 14.43
CA SER A 6 15.83 -0.40 13.44
C SER A 6 16.29 -0.14 12.00
N PHE A 7 16.99 0.96 11.77
CA PHE A 7 17.37 1.38 10.42
C PHE A 7 18.88 1.59 10.30
N ASP A 8 19.36 1.49 9.08
CA ASP A 8 20.69 1.93 8.68
C ASP A 8 20.56 3.27 7.94
N PRO A 9 21.44 4.26 8.26
CA PRO A 9 21.41 5.56 7.59
C PRO A 9 21.82 5.44 6.12
N VAL A 10 21.45 6.48 5.35
CA VAL A 10 21.83 6.63 3.95
C VAL A 10 22.65 7.89 3.72
N GLU A 11 23.44 7.91 2.66
CA GLU A 11 24.15 9.12 2.25
C GLU A 11 23.15 10.10 1.61
N HIS A 12 23.16 11.34 2.08
CA HIS A 12 22.33 12.41 1.54
C HIS A 12 22.99 13.77 1.74
N ASN A 13 22.93 14.60 0.71
CA ASN A 13 23.38 15.98 0.77
C ASN A 13 22.30 16.87 0.13
N SER A 14 21.53 17.56 0.96
CA SER A 14 20.44 18.43 0.51
C SER A 14 20.89 19.56 -0.42
N ASN A 15 22.16 19.98 -0.36
CA ASN A 15 22.73 21.04 -1.21
C ASN A 15 22.92 20.61 -2.68
N GLU A 16 22.84 19.31 -2.99
CA GLU A 16 22.92 18.81 -4.37
C GLU A 16 21.61 19.00 -5.13
N PHE A 17 20.53 19.31 -4.42
CA PHE A 17 19.19 19.46 -4.98
C PHE A 17 18.80 20.94 -5.08
N ARG A 18 18.03 21.28 -6.12
CA ARG A 18 17.51 22.65 -6.30
C ARG A 18 16.38 22.92 -5.30
N SER A 19 16.22 24.18 -4.94
CA SER A 19 15.09 24.60 -4.10
C SER A 19 13.74 24.13 -4.69
N GLY A 20 12.91 23.48 -3.85
CA GLY A 20 11.64 22.91 -4.25
C GLY A 20 11.69 21.46 -4.77
N GLN A 21 12.88 20.91 -5.01
CA GLN A 21 13.02 19.47 -5.21
C GLN A 21 12.89 18.74 -3.88
N LEU A 22 12.33 17.53 -3.90
CA LEU A 22 12.10 16.71 -2.68
C LEU A 22 13.40 16.53 -1.90
N GLY A 23 14.53 16.29 -2.55
CA GLY A 23 15.82 16.11 -1.90
C GLY A 23 16.32 17.33 -1.10
N SER A 24 15.79 18.54 -1.37
CA SER A 24 16.06 19.73 -0.56
C SER A 24 15.10 19.91 0.63
N LEU A 25 14.04 19.07 0.73
CA LEU A 25 12.93 19.24 1.67
C LEU A 25 12.73 18.05 2.59
N VAL A 26 13.13 16.86 2.15
CA VAL A 26 13.00 15.61 2.93
C VAL A 26 14.01 15.61 4.08
N ASP A 27 13.54 15.25 5.28
CA ASP A 27 14.42 15.01 6.43
C ASP A 27 14.92 13.56 6.38
N VAL A 28 16.22 13.37 6.15
CA VAL A 28 16.82 12.06 5.82
C VAL A 28 17.69 11.57 6.96
N TYR A 29 17.53 10.29 7.34
CA TYR A 29 18.44 9.63 8.26
C TYR A 29 19.83 9.47 7.64
N THR A 30 20.75 10.30 8.09
CA THR A 30 22.16 10.27 7.73
C THR A 30 23.02 9.89 8.94
N PRO A 31 24.27 9.45 8.76
CA PRO A 31 25.12 9.08 9.89
C PRO A 31 25.20 10.17 10.98
N GLY A 32 24.65 9.86 12.16
CA GLY A 32 24.61 10.76 13.32
C GLY A 32 23.47 11.78 13.33
N ASN A 33 22.55 11.76 12.36
CA ASN A 33 21.40 12.65 12.33
C ASN A 33 20.13 11.87 11.95
N PHE A 34 19.34 11.50 12.95
CA PHE A 34 18.04 10.85 12.76
C PHE A 34 16.93 11.91 12.58
N PRO A 35 15.98 11.71 11.63
CA PRO A 35 14.95 12.70 11.29
C PRO A 35 13.98 12.97 12.46
N ASN A 36 13.44 14.20 12.49
CA ASN A 36 12.43 14.59 13.47
C ASN A 36 11.05 14.07 13.07
N LEU A 37 10.63 12.94 13.60
CA LEU A 37 9.36 12.30 13.27
C LEU A 37 8.13 13.03 13.80
N SER A 38 8.26 13.92 14.78
CA SER A 38 7.10 14.66 15.31
C SER A 38 6.50 15.66 14.33
N GLU A 39 7.25 16.01 13.29
CA GLU A 39 6.82 16.92 12.25
C GLU A 39 6.48 16.20 10.93
N ALA A 40 6.77 14.91 10.82
CA ALA A 40 6.51 14.15 9.59
C ALA A 40 5.03 13.80 9.42
N ASP A 41 4.57 13.79 8.18
CA ASP A 41 3.26 13.26 7.78
C ASP A 41 3.42 11.84 7.20
N VAL A 42 4.53 11.61 6.50
CA VAL A 42 4.87 10.36 5.82
C VAL A 42 6.31 9.97 6.16
N VAL A 43 6.51 8.70 6.48
CA VAL A 43 7.85 8.11 6.53
C VAL A 43 8.07 7.25 5.28
N VAL A 44 9.28 7.36 4.71
CA VAL A 44 9.73 6.50 3.62
C VAL A 44 10.94 5.69 4.05
N PHE A 45 11.08 4.46 3.58
CA PHE A 45 12.25 3.62 3.82
C PHE A 45 12.38 2.52 2.79
N SER A 46 13.51 1.82 2.78
CA SER A 46 13.71 0.64 1.94
C SER A 46 13.92 -0.62 2.77
N ILE A 47 13.66 -1.78 2.17
CA ILE A 47 13.91 -3.10 2.76
C ILE A 47 14.73 -3.92 1.76
N THR A 48 15.82 -4.53 2.24
CA THR A 48 16.68 -5.38 1.39
C THR A 48 16.42 -6.88 1.58
N GLU A 49 15.32 -7.28 2.25
CA GLU A 49 14.95 -8.68 2.46
C GLU A 49 14.58 -9.36 1.14
N ASN A 50 15.35 -10.33 0.73
CA ASN A 50 15.19 -11.01 -0.57
C ASN A 50 15.28 -12.55 -0.47
N ARG A 51 15.45 -13.06 0.76
CA ARG A 51 15.54 -14.51 0.99
C ARG A 51 14.26 -15.26 0.62
N GLY A 52 13.10 -14.58 0.59
CA GLY A 52 11.84 -15.13 0.10
C GLY A 52 11.81 -15.47 -1.39
N LEU A 53 12.75 -14.93 -2.19
CA LEU A 53 13.01 -15.30 -3.59
C LEU A 53 14.19 -16.27 -3.74
N ASN A 54 14.68 -16.87 -2.65
CA ASN A 54 15.88 -17.70 -2.61
C ASN A 54 17.13 -16.96 -3.17
N SER A 55 17.21 -15.66 -2.93
CA SER A 55 18.33 -14.81 -3.32
C SER A 55 18.95 -14.16 -2.09
N ASP A 56 20.27 -14.20 -2.01
CA ASP A 56 21.07 -13.49 -0.98
C ASP A 56 21.63 -12.16 -1.52
N GLU A 57 21.23 -11.75 -2.73
CA GLU A 57 21.68 -10.49 -3.33
C GLU A 57 21.16 -9.30 -2.54
N LYS A 58 22.03 -8.34 -2.27
CA LYS A 58 21.65 -7.09 -1.62
C LYS A 58 21.01 -6.16 -2.64
N LEU A 59 19.75 -5.89 -2.44
CA LEU A 59 19.01 -4.91 -3.25
C LEU A 59 19.56 -3.50 -3.00
N LYS A 60 19.61 -2.68 -4.05
CA LYS A 60 20.10 -1.30 -4.02
C LYS A 60 18.96 -0.37 -4.38
N PHE A 61 18.67 0.59 -3.50
CA PHE A 61 17.57 1.53 -3.66
C PHE A 61 18.03 2.98 -3.85
N GLU A 62 19.34 3.24 -3.93
CA GLU A 62 19.91 4.58 -4.11
C GLU A 62 19.41 5.24 -5.39
N ALA A 63 19.27 4.47 -6.48
CA ALA A 63 18.73 4.97 -7.74
C ALA A 63 17.31 5.51 -7.59
N ILE A 64 16.44 4.80 -6.86
CA ILE A 64 15.06 5.25 -6.60
C ILE A 64 15.05 6.53 -5.77
N ARG A 65 15.87 6.61 -4.71
CA ARG A 65 16.01 7.84 -3.90
C ARG A 65 16.47 9.02 -4.75
N ASN A 66 17.51 8.84 -5.55
CA ASN A 66 18.05 9.90 -6.41
C ASN A 66 17.02 10.42 -7.41
N GLU A 67 16.27 9.50 -8.06
CA GLU A 67 15.22 9.88 -9.00
C GLU A 67 14.06 10.57 -8.27
N LEU A 68 13.60 10.07 -7.12
CA LEU A 68 12.54 10.67 -6.32
C LEU A 68 12.93 12.07 -5.82
N TYR A 69 14.14 12.21 -5.28
CA TYR A 69 14.63 13.46 -4.72
C TYR A 69 14.86 14.54 -5.79
N SER A 70 15.07 14.14 -7.04
CA SER A 70 15.15 15.07 -8.17
C SER A 70 13.81 15.68 -8.59
N LEU A 71 12.68 15.09 -8.17
CA LEU A 71 11.35 15.59 -8.50
C LEU A 71 10.99 16.81 -7.64
N TYR A 72 10.21 17.71 -8.20
CA TYR A 72 9.71 18.88 -7.47
C TYR A 72 8.48 18.49 -6.64
N GLN A 73 8.41 19.01 -5.41
CA GLN A 73 7.25 18.78 -4.54
C GLN A 73 5.96 19.42 -5.09
N GLY A 74 6.08 20.49 -5.89
CA GLY A 74 4.93 21.23 -6.40
C GLY A 74 4.20 22.00 -5.29
N GLU A 75 2.87 21.97 -5.33
CA GLU A 75 2.01 22.58 -4.28
C GLU A 75 1.79 21.66 -3.09
N ASN A 76 2.23 20.41 -3.18
CA ASN A 76 1.97 19.36 -2.18
C ASN A 76 2.88 19.56 -0.96
N ARG A 77 2.36 20.19 0.09
CA ARG A 77 3.11 20.47 1.33
C ARG A 77 3.07 19.29 2.29
N ILE A 78 3.65 18.16 1.89
CA ILE A 78 3.81 16.97 2.75
C ILE A 78 5.20 17.02 3.39
N ARG A 79 5.27 16.75 4.67
CA ARG A 79 6.53 16.62 5.41
C ARG A 79 6.94 15.15 5.42
N ILE A 80 8.06 14.86 4.78
CA ILE A 80 8.53 13.50 4.55
C ILE A 80 9.81 13.29 5.36
N ALA A 81 9.87 12.17 6.08
CA ALA A 81 11.09 11.68 6.71
C ALA A 81 11.54 10.37 6.02
N ASP A 82 12.77 10.33 5.52
CA ASP A 82 13.38 9.07 5.03
C ASP A 82 14.18 8.42 6.17
N LEU A 83 13.73 7.23 6.59
CA LEU A 83 14.34 6.48 7.67
C LEU A 83 15.56 5.63 7.21
N GLY A 84 15.94 5.71 5.94
CA GLY A 84 17.02 4.92 5.41
C GLY A 84 16.59 3.48 5.04
N THR A 85 17.34 2.49 5.49
CA THR A 85 17.11 1.08 5.14
C THR A 85 16.80 0.26 6.38
N LEU A 86 15.68 -0.47 6.38
CA LEU A 86 15.31 -1.36 7.49
C LEU A 86 16.37 -2.45 7.63
N LYS A 87 16.86 -2.67 8.85
CA LYS A 87 17.82 -3.73 9.16
C LYS A 87 17.19 -5.10 8.96
N LEU A 88 18.01 -6.02 8.48
CA LEU A 88 17.58 -7.42 8.33
C LEU A 88 17.69 -8.16 9.66
N GLY A 89 16.69 -8.96 9.97
CA GLY A 89 16.74 -9.93 11.04
C GLY A 89 17.65 -11.13 10.71
N ALA A 90 17.94 -11.95 11.71
CA ALA A 90 18.73 -13.18 11.53
C ALA A 90 18.05 -14.15 10.55
N SER A 91 16.72 -14.21 10.58
CA SER A 91 15.88 -14.95 9.63
C SER A 91 14.89 -14.00 8.93
N PRO A 92 14.28 -14.41 7.80
CA PRO A 92 13.18 -13.65 7.18
C PRO A 92 12.05 -13.36 8.17
N SER A 93 11.70 -14.32 9.02
CA SER A 93 10.66 -14.14 10.04
C SER A 93 10.98 -13.04 11.04
N ASP A 94 12.27 -12.87 11.39
CA ASP A 94 12.70 -11.78 12.28
C ASP A 94 12.59 -10.43 11.55
N THR A 95 12.87 -10.38 10.25
CA THR A 95 12.68 -9.17 9.44
C THR A 95 11.20 -8.81 9.34
N TYR A 96 10.30 -9.78 9.12
CA TYR A 96 8.85 -9.51 9.09
C TYR A 96 8.34 -9.02 10.46
N GLN A 97 8.90 -9.55 11.55
CA GLN A 97 8.55 -9.09 12.89
C GLN A 97 9.03 -7.66 13.13
N LEU A 98 10.28 -7.35 12.77
CA LEU A 98 10.81 -5.99 12.89
C LEU A 98 10.00 -4.99 12.03
N LEU A 99 9.63 -5.40 10.81
CA LEU A 99 8.75 -4.57 9.96
C LEU A 99 7.40 -4.33 10.62
N ALA A 100 6.78 -5.36 11.21
CA ALA A 100 5.52 -5.22 11.92
C ALA A 100 5.63 -4.24 13.10
N ASP A 101 6.71 -4.34 13.89
CA ASP A 101 6.96 -3.47 15.05
C ASP A 101 7.15 -1.99 14.59
N VAL A 102 7.87 -1.77 13.49
CA VAL A 102 8.05 -0.45 12.88
C VAL A 102 6.72 0.13 12.42
N LEU A 103 5.91 -0.66 11.69
CA LEU A 103 4.62 -0.20 11.17
C LEU A 103 3.62 0.09 12.29
N GLN A 104 3.62 -0.72 13.36
CA GLN A 104 2.80 -0.45 14.54
C GLN A 104 3.19 0.88 15.19
N GLU A 105 4.48 1.12 15.38
CA GLU A 105 4.96 2.38 15.95
C GLU A 105 4.67 3.59 15.05
N CYS A 106 4.73 3.43 13.71
CA CYS A 106 4.29 4.46 12.77
C CYS A 106 2.81 4.79 12.98
N ASN A 107 1.96 3.76 13.06
CA ASN A 107 0.53 3.94 13.28
C ASN A 107 0.22 4.62 14.62
N ASP A 108 0.90 4.24 15.69
CA ASP A 108 0.73 4.82 17.03
C ASP A 108 1.12 6.31 17.06
N ARG A 109 2.02 6.73 16.19
CA ARG A 109 2.42 8.14 16.01
C ARG A 109 1.59 8.89 14.97
N GLY A 110 0.65 8.23 14.30
CA GLY A 110 -0.13 8.81 13.21
C GLY A 110 0.67 9.09 11.94
N LEU A 111 1.77 8.38 11.73
CA LEU A 111 2.62 8.46 10.54
C LEU A 111 2.16 7.45 9.49
N PHE A 112 2.08 7.88 8.24
CA PHE A 112 1.89 6.98 7.13
C PHE A 112 3.23 6.37 6.69
N ALA A 113 3.29 5.05 6.49
CA ALA A 113 4.50 4.36 6.05
C ALA A 113 4.44 3.97 4.57
N LEU A 114 5.38 4.49 3.75
CA LEU A 114 5.58 4.07 2.38
C LEU A 114 6.98 3.48 2.24
N PHE A 115 7.11 2.27 1.72
CA PHE A 115 8.42 1.65 1.58
C PHE A 115 8.58 0.86 0.29
N VAL A 116 9.83 0.71 -0.11
CA VAL A 116 10.20 0.03 -1.34
C VAL A 116 11.17 -1.10 -1.03
N GLY A 117 10.92 -2.22 -1.67
CA GLY A 117 11.88 -3.31 -1.70
C GLY A 117 11.53 -4.49 -0.82
N GLY A 118 12.46 -5.42 -0.90
CA GLY A 118 12.24 -6.76 -0.45
C GLY A 118 11.45 -7.59 -1.45
N SER A 119 11.39 -8.88 -1.19
CA SER A 119 10.46 -9.80 -1.83
C SER A 119 9.06 -9.66 -1.22
N GLN A 120 8.03 -10.00 -1.99
CA GLN A 120 6.64 -9.71 -1.60
C GLN A 120 6.16 -10.48 -0.36
N ASP A 121 6.86 -11.52 0.08
CA ASP A 121 6.62 -12.16 1.38
C ASP A 121 6.76 -11.20 2.57
N CYS A 122 7.47 -10.07 2.44
CA CYS A 122 7.47 -8.99 3.43
C CYS A 122 6.06 -8.41 3.71
N THR A 123 5.09 -8.64 2.83
CA THR A 123 3.66 -8.36 3.08
C THR A 123 3.14 -9.02 4.36
N VAL A 124 3.72 -10.16 4.76
CA VAL A 124 3.42 -10.79 6.05
C VAL A 124 3.77 -9.86 7.22
N GLY A 125 4.85 -9.06 7.09
CA GLY A 125 5.20 -8.05 8.09
C GLY A 125 4.15 -6.93 8.17
N GLN A 126 3.62 -6.44 7.03
CA GLN A 126 2.51 -5.49 7.03
C GLN A 126 1.29 -6.06 7.76
N TYR A 127 0.89 -7.29 7.43
CA TYR A 127 -0.25 -7.95 8.06
C TYR A 127 -0.05 -8.17 9.57
N LYS A 128 1.15 -8.57 10.00
CA LYS A 128 1.46 -8.80 11.42
C LYS A 128 1.28 -7.55 12.29
N SER A 129 1.44 -6.33 11.76
CA SER A 129 1.18 -5.10 12.53
C SER A 129 -0.28 -4.99 12.95
N PHE A 130 -1.22 -5.46 12.11
CA PHE A 130 -2.65 -5.53 12.43
C PHE A 130 -2.97 -6.65 13.41
N VAL A 131 -2.26 -7.78 13.32
CA VAL A 131 -2.38 -8.88 14.31
C VAL A 131 -1.95 -8.39 15.69
N GLN A 132 -0.83 -7.67 15.80
CA GLN A 132 -0.33 -7.11 17.05
C GLN A 132 -1.29 -6.11 17.69
N SER A 133 -1.90 -5.23 16.87
CA SER A 133 -2.89 -4.25 17.34
C SER A 133 -4.29 -4.85 17.53
N ASN A 134 -4.49 -6.13 17.19
CA ASN A 134 -5.80 -6.81 17.20
C ASN A 134 -6.87 -6.02 16.41
N GLN A 135 -6.48 -5.48 15.26
CA GLN A 135 -7.33 -4.70 14.37
C GLN A 135 -7.65 -5.49 13.10
N PHE A 136 -8.93 -5.59 12.74
CA PHE A 136 -9.31 -6.12 11.44
C PHE A 136 -8.81 -5.22 10.32
N CYS A 137 -8.38 -5.84 9.21
CA CYS A 137 -7.83 -5.10 8.09
C CYS A 137 -8.36 -5.58 6.73
N ASN A 138 -8.49 -4.63 5.81
CA ASN A 138 -8.69 -4.85 4.39
C ASN A 138 -7.33 -4.74 3.69
N MET A 139 -6.91 -5.83 3.06
CA MET A 139 -5.68 -5.90 2.29
C MET A 139 -5.98 -5.76 0.81
N VAL A 140 -5.22 -4.93 0.11
CA VAL A 140 -5.23 -4.88 -1.35
C VAL A 140 -3.85 -5.30 -1.88
N ALA A 141 -3.82 -6.29 -2.75
CA ALA A 141 -2.65 -6.64 -3.55
C ALA A 141 -2.83 -6.10 -4.98
N ILE A 142 -1.85 -5.37 -5.50
CA ILE A 142 -1.76 -5.01 -6.92
C ILE A 142 -0.72 -5.94 -7.52
N ASP A 143 -1.19 -6.99 -8.19
CA ASP A 143 -0.33 -8.10 -8.56
C ASP A 143 -0.85 -8.86 -9.79
N SER A 144 0.06 -9.38 -10.61
CA SER A 144 -0.25 -10.24 -11.75
C SER A 144 -0.69 -11.65 -11.35
N ARG A 145 -0.41 -12.07 -10.09
CA ARG A 145 -0.69 -13.38 -9.49
C ARG A 145 -1.39 -13.24 -8.14
N PHE A 146 -1.71 -14.37 -7.51
CA PHE A 146 -2.28 -14.38 -6.16
C PHE A 146 -1.29 -14.80 -5.08
N ASP A 147 -0.21 -15.46 -5.46
CA ASP A 147 0.83 -15.99 -4.57
C ASP A 147 0.29 -16.81 -3.40
N LEU A 148 -0.66 -17.68 -3.74
CA LEU A 148 -1.26 -18.63 -2.80
C LEU A 148 -0.34 -19.79 -2.49
N GLY A 149 0.53 -20.20 -3.44
CA GLY A 149 1.47 -21.29 -3.27
C GLY A 149 0.83 -22.56 -2.72
N LEU A 150 -0.33 -22.96 -3.27
CA LEU A 150 -1.17 -24.07 -2.74
C LEU A 150 -0.41 -25.39 -2.53
N ASP A 151 0.68 -25.58 -3.28
CA ASP A 151 1.55 -26.77 -3.19
C ASP A 151 2.84 -26.52 -2.39
N GLN A 152 2.99 -25.37 -1.75
CA GLN A 152 4.21 -24.97 -1.03
C GLN A 152 3.99 -24.97 0.48
N GLN A 153 4.90 -25.62 1.21
CA GLN A 153 4.84 -25.67 2.68
C GLN A 153 5.56 -24.50 3.36
N ASN A 154 6.52 -23.87 2.67
CA ASN A 154 7.35 -22.83 3.24
C ASN A 154 6.88 -21.44 2.77
N LEU A 155 6.92 -20.47 3.68
CA LEU A 155 6.66 -19.06 3.37
C LEU A 155 7.75 -18.52 2.43
N ASN A 156 7.32 -17.97 1.30
CA ASN A 156 8.15 -17.28 0.31
C ASN A 156 7.29 -16.29 -0.48
N ALA A 157 7.90 -15.57 -1.43
CA ALA A 157 7.21 -14.56 -2.23
C ALA A 157 5.98 -15.09 -2.99
N ASN A 158 6.00 -16.36 -3.42
CA ASN A 158 4.91 -16.97 -4.19
C ASN A 158 3.85 -17.70 -3.31
N SER A 159 3.96 -17.62 -1.96
CA SER A 159 3.06 -18.33 -1.04
C SER A 159 2.60 -17.50 0.15
N TYR A 160 2.96 -16.22 0.21
CA TYR A 160 2.70 -15.37 1.37
C TYR A 160 1.21 -15.22 1.67
N LEU A 161 0.33 -15.22 0.66
CA LEU A 161 -1.10 -15.02 0.86
C LEU A 161 -1.74 -16.20 1.61
N SER A 162 -1.38 -17.44 1.29
CA SER A 162 -1.89 -18.60 2.02
C SER A 162 -1.44 -18.58 3.49
N HIS A 163 -0.22 -18.10 3.76
CA HIS A 163 0.26 -17.93 5.13
C HIS A 163 -0.54 -16.86 5.89
N ILE A 164 -0.86 -15.73 5.26
CA ILE A 164 -1.71 -14.69 5.85
C ILE A 164 -3.10 -15.25 6.17
N ILE A 165 -3.74 -15.97 5.23
CA ILE A 165 -5.07 -16.54 5.40
C ILE A 165 -5.10 -17.56 6.56
N ASN A 166 -4.03 -18.31 6.75
CA ASN A 166 -3.95 -19.36 7.79
C ASN A 166 -3.39 -18.87 9.14
N LEU A 167 -2.88 -17.65 9.22
CA LEU A 167 -2.31 -17.11 10.46
C LEU A 167 -3.39 -16.99 11.55
N GLN A 168 -3.04 -17.33 12.79
CA GLN A 168 -3.93 -17.22 13.94
C GLN A 168 -3.33 -16.29 15.00
N PRO A 169 -4.09 -15.36 15.60
CA PRO A 169 -5.48 -15.02 15.23
C PRO A 169 -5.55 -14.41 13.84
N ASN A 170 -6.63 -14.72 13.09
CA ASN A 170 -6.83 -14.12 11.77
C ASN A 170 -7.61 -12.81 11.91
N VAL A 171 -7.01 -11.72 11.41
CA VAL A 171 -7.60 -10.38 11.41
C VAL A 171 -7.85 -9.86 9.99
N LEU A 172 -7.67 -10.68 8.96
CA LEU A 172 -7.98 -10.35 7.59
C LEU A 172 -9.50 -10.31 7.39
N PHE A 173 -10.06 -9.11 7.26
CA PHE A 173 -11.50 -8.94 7.03
C PHE A 173 -11.84 -9.10 5.55
N ASN A 174 -11.07 -8.44 4.67
CA ASN A 174 -11.21 -8.59 3.22
C ASN A 174 -9.85 -8.59 2.54
N TYR A 175 -9.79 -9.29 1.41
CA TYR A 175 -8.66 -9.28 0.49
C TYR A 175 -9.15 -8.95 -0.91
N SER A 176 -8.46 -8.03 -1.57
CA SER A 176 -8.72 -7.71 -2.98
C SER A 176 -7.43 -7.81 -3.78
N ASN A 177 -7.46 -8.52 -4.92
CA ASN A 177 -6.37 -8.51 -5.89
C ASN A 177 -6.75 -7.68 -7.10
N LEU A 178 -5.88 -6.73 -7.46
CA LEU A 178 -6.02 -5.89 -8.65
C LEU A 178 -4.95 -6.29 -9.68
N ALA A 179 -5.36 -6.47 -10.91
CA ALA A 179 -4.52 -6.73 -12.09
C ALA A 179 -4.07 -8.19 -12.31
N TYR A 180 -4.68 -9.19 -11.65
CA TYR A 180 -4.29 -10.57 -11.95
C TYR A 180 -4.47 -10.91 -13.44
N GLN A 181 -3.59 -11.79 -13.94
CA GLN A 181 -3.61 -12.23 -15.33
C GLN A 181 -4.03 -13.70 -15.41
N SER A 182 -5.16 -13.99 -16.03
CA SER A 182 -5.81 -15.30 -16.01
C SER A 182 -4.98 -16.45 -16.61
N TYR A 183 -3.91 -16.16 -17.32
CA TYR A 183 -2.96 -17.16 -17.81
C TYR A 183 -1.77 -17.38 -16.87
N LEU A 184 -1.66 -16.59 -15.78
CA LEU A 184 -0.63 -16.73 -14.75
C LEU A 184 -1.17 -17.37 -13.48
N VAL A 185 -2.48 -17.53 -13.35
CA VAL A 185 -3.15 -18.09 -12.17
C VAL A 185 -4.00 -19.31 -12.55
N SER A 186 -4.08 -20.28 -11.66
CA SER A 186 -4.91 -21.45 -11.89
C SER A 186 -6.39 -21.16 -11.61
N ARG A 187 -7.27 -21.93 -12.26
CA ARG A 187 -8.70 -21.86 -11.99
C ARG A 187 -9.04 -22.20 -10.53
N ASN A 188 -8.29 -23.13 -9.92
CA ASN A 188 -8.50 -23.53 -8.55
C ASN A 188 -8.22 -22.38 -7.57
N GLU A 189 -7.21 -21.55 -7.83
CA GLU A 189 -6.91 -20.38 -7.01
C GLU A 189 -8.05 -19.34 -7.08
N ILE A 190 -8.58 -19.07 -8.29
CA ILE A 190 -9.72 -18.16 -8.46
C ILE A 190 -10.95 -18.70 -7.70
N GLU A 191 -11.26 -20.00 -7.84
CA GLU A 191 -12.38 -20.63 -7.15
C GLU A 191 -12.19 -20.63 -5.64
N PHE A 192 -10.95 -20.78 -5.15
CA PHE A 192 -10.62 -20.71 -3.72
C PHE A 192 -10.88 -19.31 -3.15
N LEU A 193 -10.38 -18.26 -3.79
CA LEU A 193 -10.59 -16.88 -3.35
C LEU A 193 -12.08 -16.48 -3.40
N ASN A 194 -12.80 -16.89 -4.44
CA ASN A 194 -14.23 -16.65 -4.54
C ASN A 194 -15.04 -17.37 -3.43
N LYS A 195 -14.62 -18.56 -2.98
CA LYS A 195 -15.25 -19.25 -1.83
C LYS A 195 -15.04 -18.51 -0.51
N LEU A 196 -13.97 -17.74 -0.40
CA LEU A 196 -13.70 -16.87 0.76
C LEU A 196 -14.38 -15.51 0.63
N PHE A 197 -15.13 -15.26 -0.45
CA PHE A 197 -15.76 -13.98 -0.78
C PHE A 197 -14.75 -12.83 -0.95
N PHE A 198 -13.54 -13.15 -1.38
CA PHE A 198 -12.52 -12.16 -1.70
C PHE A 198 -12.69 -11.63 -3.12
N ASP A 199 -12.33 -10.36 -3.32
CA ASP A 199 -12.50 -9.67 -4.59
C ASP A 199 -11.28 -9.83 -5.48
N VAL A 200 -11.47 -10.29 -6.73
CA VAL A 200 -10.37 -10.43 -7.68
C VAL A 200 -10.69 -9.72 -9.00
N HIS A 201 -9.87 -8.74 -9.35
CA HIS A 201 -10.04 -7.90 -10.52
C HIS A 201 -9.00 -8.23 -11.58
N ARG A 202 -9.49 -8.84 -12.69
CA ARG A 202 -8.62 -9.18 -13.82
C ARG A 202 -8.08 -7.92 -14.49
N LEU A 203 -6.80 -7.96 -14.94
CA LEU A 203 -6.15 -6.84 -15.63
C LEU A 203 -7.00 -6.25 -16.78
N GLY A 204 -7.63 -7.09 -17.61
CA GLY A 204 -8.45 -6.61 -18.72
C GLY A 204 -9.71 -5.85 -18.28
N SER A 205 -10.36 -6.29 -17.19
CA SER A 205 -11.51 -5.59 -16.61
C SER A 205 -11.08 -4.29 -15.95
N LEU A 206 -9.98 -4.32 -15.21
CA LEU A 206 -9.41 -3.14 -14.58
C LEU A 206 -9.11 -2.02 -15.59
N ARG A 207 -8.51 -2.37 -16.73
CA ARG A 207 -8.21 -1.43 -17.81
C ARG A 207 -9.42 -0.80 -18.48
N SER A 208 -10.52 -1.53 -18.56
CA SER A 208 -11.73 -0.99 -19.17
C SER A 208 -12.39 0.10 -18.33
N ASN A 209 -12.20 0.06 -17.01
CA ASN A 209 -12.70 1.07 -16.08
C ASN A 209 -11.85 1.10 -14.79
N LEU A 210 -10.76 1.85 -14.83
CA LEU A 210 -9.83 1.96 -13.70
C LEU A 210 -10.47 2.66 -12.48
N GLU A 211 -11.48 3.48 -12.71
CA GLU A 211 -12.16 4.23 -11.65
C GLU A 211 -13.01 3.31 -10.75
N GLU A 212 -13.46 2.15 -11.23
CA GLU A 212 -14.25 1.20 -10.44
C GLU A 212 -13.49 0.62 -9.23
N VAL A 213 -12.17 0.62 -9.25
CA VAL A 213 -11.36 0.12 -8.12
C VAL A 213 -10.93 1.22 -7.15
N GLU A 214 -11.26 2.48 -7.42
CA GLU A 214 -10.98 3.58 -6.49
C GLU A 214 -11.62 3.34 -5.11
N PRO A 215 -12.88 2.92 -4.99
CA PRO A 215 -13.47 2.61 -3.69
C PRO A 215 -12.76 1.47 -2.95
N VAL A 216 -12.29 0.44 -3.67
CA VAL A 216 -11.53 -0.68 -3.11
C VAL A 216 -10.21 -0.20 -2.51
N LEU A 217 -9.45 0.62 -3.26
CA LEU A 217 -8.19 1.20 -2.80
C LEU A 217 -8.40 2.15 -1.63
N ARG A 218 -9.46 2.95 -1.67
CA ARG A 218 -9.80 3.92 -0.62
C ARG A 218 -10.22 3.26 0.70
N ASP A 219 -10.74 2.03 0.66
CA ASP A 219 -11.13 1.25 1.85
C ASP A 219 -10.01 0.34 2.40
N ALA A 220 -8.85 0.29 1.73
CA ALA A 220 -7.71 -0.51 2.16
C ALA A 220 -7.09 0.02 3.46
N ASN A 221 -6.63 -0.92 4.31
CA ASN A 221 -5.83 -0.63 5.48
C ASN A 221 -4.32 -0.71 5.17
N PHE A 222 -3.93 -1.62 4.28
CA PHE A 222 -2.59 -1.65 3.70
C PHE A 222 -2.62 -2.18 2.28
N ILE A 223 -1.62 -1.76 1.50
CA ILE A 223 -1.49 -2.14 0.09
C ILE A 223 -0.11 -2.74 -0.16
N SER A 224 -0.10 -3.86 -0.88
CA SER A 224 1.09 -4.57 -1.36
C SER A 224 1.09 -4.50 -2.89
N LEU A 225 2.03 -3.76 -3.48
CA LEU A 225 2.20 -3.69 -4.93
C LEU A 225 3.41 -4.50 -5.34
N ASP A 226 3.19 -5.51 -6.17
CA ASP A 226 4.26 -6.24 -6.86
C ASP A 226 4.53 -5.59 -8.22
N LEU A 227 5.79 -5.28 -8.49
CA LEU A 227 6.19 -4.69 -9.78
C LEU A 227 5.98 -5.63 -10.96
N SER A 228 5.79 -6.95 -10.75
CA SER A 228 5.39 -7.89 -11.81
C SER A 228 4.00 -7.58 -12.40
N ALA A 229 3.17 -6.81 -11.69
CA ALA A 229 1.90 -6.29 -12.22
C ALA A 229 2.09 -5.26 -13.33
N VAL A 230 3.25 -4.61 -13.40
CA VAL A 230 3.59 -3.60 -14.40
C VAL A 230 4.21 -4.25 -15.64
N LYS A 231 3.95 -3.71 -16.82
CA LYS A 231 4.60 -4.19 -18.06
C LYS A 231 6.13 -4.13 -17.95
N MET A 232 6.79 -5.22 -18.29
CA MET A 232 8.25 -5.30 -18.32
C MET A 232 8.89 -4.23 -19.25
N SER A 233 8.19 -3.79 -20.31
CA SER A 233 8.68 -2.71 -21.17
C SER A 233 8.74 -1.35 -20.49
N GLU A 234 7.99 -1.16 -19.40
CA GLU A 234 7.91 0.08 -18.62
C GLU A 234 8.64 -0.03 -17.28
N CYS A 235 8.69 -1.23 -16.72
CA CYS A 235 9.42 -1.55 -15.49
C CYS A 235 10.30 -2.80 -15.71
N PRO A 236 11.46 -2.69 -16.35
CA PRO A 236 12.32 -3.86 -16.64
C PRO A 236 13.01 -4.45 -15.42
N ALA A 237 13.19 -3.69 -14.35
CA ALA A 237 13.90 -4.10 -13.14
C ALA A 237 13.01 -4.95 -12.20
N VAL A 238 12.47 -6.04 -12.71
CA VAL A 238 11.62 -6.99 -11.99
C VAL A 238 12.12 -8.40 -12.25
N VAL A 239 12.07 -9.26 -11.22
CA VAL A 239 12.58 -10.63 -11.32
C VAL A 239 11.74 -11.47 -12.29
N ASP A 240 10.42 -11.35 -12.28
CA ASP A 240 9.49 -12.14 -13.10
C ASP A 240 8.56 -11.23 -13.91
N GLY A 241 9.17 -10.36 -14.73
CA GLY A 241 8.44 -9.39 -15.55
C GLY A 241 7.66 -10.04 -16.70
N SER A 242 6.45 -9.52 -16.98
CA SER A 242 5.59 -9.95 -18.09
C SER A 242 5.48 -8.87 -19.18
N PRO A 243 5.37 -9.23 -20.47
CA PRO A 243 5.09 -8.26 -21.53
C PRO A 243 3.73 -7.59 -21.40
N ASN A 244 2.78 -8.23 -20.71
CA ASN A 244 1.49 -7.64 -20.35
C ASN A 244 1.49 -7.26 -18.87
N GLY A 245 0.87 -6.15 -18.54
CA GLY A 245 0.81 -5.61 -17.20
C GLY A 245 0.17 -4.22 -17.23
N LEU A 246 0.09 -3.56 -16.10
CA LEU A 246 -0.29 -2.16 -16.01
C LEU A 246 0.70 -1.27 -16.77
N THR A 247 0.21 -0.21 -17.37
CA THR A 247 1.05 0.84 -17.95
C THR A 247 1.52 1.80 -16.85
N SER A 248 2.51 2.65 -17.14
CA SER A 248 3.05 3.64 -16.20
C SER A 248 1.98 4.61 -15.70
N ASP A 249 1.09 5.06 -16.58
CA ASP A 249 -0.02 5.95 -16.22
C ASP A 249 -1.10 5.25 -15.40
N GLU A 250 -1.45 3.99 -15.73
CA GLU A 250 -2.40 3.19 -14.94
C GLU A 250 -1.89 2.97 -13.50
N VAL A 251 -0.63 2.58 -13.32
CA VAL A 251 -0.09 2.33 -11.97
C VAL A 251 0.06 3.65 -11.18
N CYS A 252 0.47 4.75 -11.81
CA CYS A 252 0.51 6.06 -11.17
C CYS A 252 -0.90 6.52 -10.72
N GLN A 253 -1.93 6.25 -11.51
CA GLN A 253 -3.31 6.55 -11.14
C GLN A 253 -3.78 5.69 -9.95
N LEU A 254 -3.46 4.40 -9.92
CA LEU A 254 -3.74 3.53 -8.76
C LEU A 254 -3.03 4.02 -7.49
N MET A 255 -1.77 4.49 -7.60
CA MET A 255 -1.05 5.10 -6.48
C MET A 255 -1.78 6.32 -5.93
N ARG A 256 -2.25 7.21 -6.81
CA ARG A 256 -3.02 8.39 -6.43
C ARG A 256 -4.34 8.02 -5.75
N TYR A 257 -5.08 7.04 -6.27
CA TYR A 257 -6.33 6.56 -5.67
C TYR A 257 -6.11 5.95 -4.28
N SER A 258 -5.05 5.15 -4.13
CA SER A 258 -4.67 4.55 -2.85
C SER A 258 -4.48 5.59 -1.75
N ALA A 259 -3.85 6.70 -2.09
CA ALA A 259 -3.55 7.77 -1.15
C ALA A 259 -4.77 8.53 -0.62
N LEU A 260 -5.94 8.38 -1.26
CA LEU A 260 -7.20 9.02 -0.82
C LEU A 260 -7.87 8.29 0.35
N GLY A 261 -7.41 7.08 0.68
CA GLY A 261 -7.96 6.28 1.77
C GLY A 261 -7.63 6.84 3.16
N ASN A 262 -8.63 6.97 4.03
CA ASN A 262 -8.42 7.45 5.40
C ASN A 262 -7.95 6.35 6.35
N LYS A 263 -8.20 5.08 6.01
CA LYS A 263 -7.83 3.90 6.80
C LYS A 263 -6.43 3.39 6.49
N LEU A 264 -5.83 3.83 5.37
CA LEU A 264 -4.57 3.34 4.87
C LEU A 264 -3.43 3.72 5.83
N GLN A 265 -2.72 2.71 6.34
CA GLN A 265 -1.60 2.84 7.28
C GLN A 265 -0.25 2.62 6.61
N SER A 266 -0.19 1.72 5.61
CA SER A 266 1.05 1.47 4.87
C SER A 266 0.82 1.12 3.41
N PHE A 267 1.80 1.49 2.57
CA PHE A 267 1.91 1.10 1.16
C PHE A 267 3.31 0.57 0.89
N ALA A 268 3.41 -0.60 0.29
CA ALA A 268 4.67 -1.23 -0.08
C ALA A 268 4.77 -1.50 -1.58
N ILE A 269 5.98 -1.31 -2.13
CA ILE A 269 6.33 -1.64 -3.52
C ILE A 269 7.42 -2.71 -3.46
N TYR A 270 7.17 -3.90 -4.00
CA TYR A 270 8.01 -5.07 -3.88
C TYR A 270 8.63 -5.53 -5.20
N ASN A 271 9.62 -6.39 -5.10
CA ASN A 271 10.26 -7.11 -6.21
C ASN A 271 11.06 -6.21 -7.19
N PHE A 272 11.57 -5.07 -6.71
CA PHE A 272 12.53 -4.26 -7.48
C PHE A 272 13.92 -4.91 -7.49
N ASN A 273 14.46 -5.16 -8.67
CA ASN A 273 15.84 -5.63 -8.89
C ASN A 273 16.65 -4.59 -9.65
N GLY A 274 17.33 -3.71 -8.93
CA GLY A 274 18.08 -2.59 -9.51
C GLY A 274 19.23 -2.99 -10.43
N ASP A 275 19.76 -4.22 -10.33
CA ASP A 275 20.82 -4.68 -11.22
C ASP A 275 20.32 -4.89 -12.67
N ASN A 276 19.02 -5.04 -12.86
CA ASN A 276 18.37 -5.13 -14.16
C ASN A 276 17.81 -3.78 -14.67
N ASP A 277 18.04 -2.67 -13.95
CA ASP A 277 17.45 -1.38 -14.31
C ASP A 277 18.26 -0.62 -15.36
N ILE A 278 17.82 -0.67 -16.59
CA ILE A 278 18.48 0.00 -17.72
C ILE A 278 18.16 1.50 -17.66
N ASN A 279 19.19 2.34 -17.54
CA ASN A 279 19.06 3.81 -17.49
C ASN A 279 18.14 4.33 -16.37
N ASN A 280 18.04 3.60 -15.28
CA ASN A 280 17.15 3.90 -14.15
C ASN A 280 15.67 4.03 -14.57
N GLN A 281 15.24 3.31 -15.61
CA GLN A 281 13.87 3.41 -16.12
C GLN A 281 12.85 3.02 -15.06
N SER A 282 13.07 1.88 -14.37
CA SER A 282 12.19 1.42 -13.30
C SER A 282 12.28 2.30 -12.06
N ALA A 283 13.49 2.74 -11.70
CA ALA A 283 13.69 3.67 -10.59
C ALA A 283 12.93 5.00 -10.82
N LYS A 284 12.95 5.54 -12.04
CA LYS A 284 12.17 6.72 -12.43
C LYS A 284 10.66 6.49 -12.32
N LEU A 285 10.19 5.32 -12.79
CA LEU A 285 8.77 4.99 -12.68
C LEU A 285 8.35 4.89 -11.22
N ILE A 286 9.11 4.18 -10.38
CA ILE A 286 8.82 4.05 -8.95
C ILE A 286 8.83 5.43 -8.27
N ALA A 287 9.77 6.30 -8.61
CA ALA A 287 9.81 7.67 -8.12
C ALA A 287 8.54 8.45 -8.50
N GLN A 288 8.06 8.32 -9.73
CA GLN A 288 6.82 8.95 -10.20
C GLN A 288 5.58 8.36 -9.50
N MET A 289 5.55 7.05 -9.30
CA MET A 289 4.49 6.37 -8.52
C MET A 289 4.40 6.92 -7.11
N ILE A 290 5.53 7.04 -6.40
CA ILE A 290 5.61 7.61 -5.06
C ILE A 290 5.17 9.08 -5.06
N TRP A 291 5.58 9.85 -6.07
CA TRP A 291 5.17 11.24 -6.23
C TRP A 291 3.65 11.39 -6.43
N CYS A 292 3.05 10.54 -7.26
CA CYS A 292 1.59 10.50 -7.47
C CYS A 292 0.85 10.13 -6.19
N PHE A 293 1.42 9.23 -5.38
CA PHE A 293 0.89 8.93 -4.05
C PHE A 293 0.94 10.17 -3.15
N PHE A 294 2.05 10.89 -3.10
CA PHE A 294 2.16 12.12 -2.30
C PHE A 294 1.14 13.18 -2.73
N GLU A 295 0.91 13.34 -4.04
CA GLU A 295 -0.13 14.24 -4.55
C GLU A 295 -1.52 13.83 -4.05
N GLY A 296 -1.88 12.55 -4.16
CA GLY A 296 -3.14 12.02 -3.63
C GLY A 296 -3.24 12.19 -2.11
N PHE A 297 -2.16 11.93 -1.37
CA PHE A 297 -2.11 12.04 0.09
C PHE A 297 -2.31 13.49 0.56
N PHE A 298 -1.74 14.46 -0.13
CA PHE A 298 -1.95 15.88 0.17
C PHE A 298 -3.43 16.28 -0.01
N HIS A 299 -4.10 15.72 -1.01
CA HIS A 299 -5.53 15.95 -1.26
C HIS A 299 -6.45 14.99 -0.49
N LYS A 300 -5.87 14.20 0.42
CA LYS A 300 -6.61 13.27 1.26
C LYS A 300 -7.68 14.02 2.03
N LEU A 301 -8.91 13.56 1.90
CA LEU A 301 -10.01 14.06 2.72
C LEU A 301 -9.88 13.52 4.14
N ARG A 302 -10.04 14.39 5.10
CA ARG A 302 -10.24 13.99 6.49
C ARG A 302 -11.45 13.07 6.57
N ALA A 303 -11.45 12.17 7.54
CA ALA A 303 -12.56 11.25 7.77
C ALA A 303 -13.90 11.98 7.68
N VAL A 304 -14.77 11.50 6.79
CA VAL A 304 -16.10 12.05 6.59
C VAL A 304 -16.94 11.69 7.82
N THR A 305 -17.46 12.71 8.49
CA THR A 305 -18.44 12.53 9.56
C THR A 305 -19.82 12.91 9.04
N ALA A 306 -20.87 12.31 9.59
CA ALA A 306 -22.26 12.60 9.17
C ALA A 306 -22.66 14.08 9.31
N ASN A 307 -21.91 14.87 10.06
CA ASN A 307 -22.13 16.29 10.31
C ASN A 307 -21.23 17.22 9.50
N ASP A 308 -20.46 16.70 8.52
CA ASP A 308 -19.59 17.54 7.67
C ASP A 308 -20.48 18.42 6.76
N GLU A 309 -20.31 19.73 6.82
CA GLU A 309 -21.07 20.73 6.04
C GLU A 309 -20.87 20.57 4.51
N ASN A 310 -19.81 19.90 4.11
CA ASN A 310 -19.51 19.59 2.72
C ASN A 310 -20.27 18.37 2.18
N LEU A 311 -21.03 17.67 3.03
CA LEU A 311 -21.79 16.49 2.62
C LEU A 311 -23.23 16.83 2.25
N VAL A 312 -23.67 16.25 1.14
CA VAL A 312 -25.09 16.13 0.80
C VAL A 312 -25.55 14.73 1.18
N LYS A 313 -26.57 14.64 2.01
CA LYS A 313 -27.17 13.38 2.43
C LYS A 313 -28.36 13.05 1.52
N TYR A 314 -28.32 11.87 0.93
CA TYR A 314 -29.41 11.31 0.12
C TYR A 314 -30.04 10.14 0.87
N HIS A 315 -31.34 10.24 1.14
CA HIS A 315 -32.12 9.14 1.69
C HIS A 315 -32.69 8.32 0.54
N VAL A 316 -32.32 7.05 0.46
CA VAL A 316 -32.78 6.13 -0.58
C VAL A 316 -33.60 5.04 0.05
N SER A 317 -34.87 4.94 -0.39
CA SER A 317 -35.79 3.87 0.01
C SER A 317 -35.77 2.81 -1.09
N MET A 318 -35.49 1.56 -0.72
CA MET A 318 -35.46 0.42 -1.61
C MET A 318 -36.57 -0.57 -1.27
N ARG A 319 -37.04 -1.32 -2.28
CA ARG A 319 -38.10 -2.33 -2.14
C ARG A 319 -39.36 -1.78 -1.43
N ASP A 320 -39.93 -0.72 -1.98
CA ASP A 320 -41.19 -0.08 -1.47
C ASP A 320 -41.12 0.28 0.02
N GLY A 321 -39.94 0.62 0.54
CA GLY A 321 -39.74 1.07 1.91
C GLY A 321 -39.28 0.01 2.91
N GLU A 322 -39.02 -1.21 2.45
CA GLU A 322 -38.46 -2.26 3.33
C GLU A 322 -37.06 -1.92 3.85
N TYR A 323 -36.26 -1.23 3.03
CA TYR A 323 -34.91 -0.83 3.39
C TYR A 323 -34.68 0.65 3.09
N ASN A 324 -34.23 1.38 4.10
CA ASN A 324 -33.80 2.75 3.96
C ASN A 324 -32.30 2.83 4.21
N THR A 325 -31.55 3.37 3.27
CA THR A 325 -30.11 3.62 3.43
C THR A 325 -29.80 5.08 3.10
N CYS A 326 -28.68 5.56 3.60
CA CYS A 326 -28.22 6.90 3.31
C CYS A 326 -26.95 6.87 2.50
N PHE A 327 -26.93 7.68 1.44
CA PHE A 327 -25.72 7.98 0.71
C PHE A 327 -25.28 9.40 1.03
N PHE A 328 -23.99 9.59 1.13
CA PHE A 328 -23.38 10.90 1.36
C PHE A 328 -22.49 11.23 0.17
N LYS A 329 -22.69 12.40 -0.42
CA LYS A 329 -21.86 12.93 -1.49
C LYS A 329 -21.08 14.15 -0.99
N ASN A 330 -19.79 14.17 -1.14
CA ASN A 330 -18.98 15.35 -0.86
C ASN A 330 -19.07 16.34 -2.03
N LYS A 331 -19.45 17.60 -1.72
CA LYS A 331 -19.62 18.67 -2.71
C LYS A 331 -18.33 19.12 -3.39
N GLN A 332 -17.17 18.88 -2.75
CA GLN A 332 -15.88 19.39 -3.22
C GLN A 332 -15.21 18.47 -4.24
N ASN A 333 -15.45 17.16 -4.14
CA ASN A 333 -14.74 16.16 -4.94
C ASN A 333 -15.61 15.06 -5.52
N ASP A 334 -16.92 15.20 -5.41
CA ASP A 334 -17.93 14.26 -5.92
C ASP A 334 -17.82 12.82 -5.39
N LYS A 335 -17.03 12.57 -4.33
CA LYS A 335 -16.91 11.25 -3.70
C LYS A 335 -18.18 10.87 -2.95
N TRP A 336 -18.49 9.57 -2.97
CA TRP A 336 -19.68 9.02 -2.35
C TRP A 336 -19.32 8.02 -1.25
N TRP A 337 -20.20 7.91 -0.26
CA TRP A 337 -20.20 6.90 0.80
C TRP A 337 -21.61 6.41 1.04
N MET A 338 -21.73 5.15 1.41
CA MET A 338 -22.98 4.54 1.87
C MET A 338 -22.91 4.30 3.38
N GLU A 339 -23.98 4.64 4.08
CA GLU A 339 -24.14 4.36 5.49
C GLU A 339 -24.70 2.94 5.68
N ILE A 340 -23.96 2.09 6.38
CA ILE A 340 -24.39 0.74 6.72
C ILE A 340 -24.69 0.69 8.22
N PRO A 341 -25.97 0.39 8.64
CA PRO A 341 -26.28 0.24 10.03
C PRO A 341 -25.64 -1.02 10.61
N ILE A 342 -24.95 -0.88 11.75
CA ILE A 342 -24.42 -2.03 12.50
C ILE A 342 -25.52 -2.51 13.44
N LEU A 343 -25.92 -3.78 13.34
CA LEU A 343 -26.80 -4.42 14.29
C LEU A 343 -26.01 -4.72 15.57
N SER A 344 -26.29 -4.00 16.65
CA SER A 344 -25.78 -4.34 17.97
C SER A 344 -26.76 -5.24 18.71
N ASP A 345 -26.26 -6.35 19.27
CA ASP A 345 -27.07 -7.39 19.94
C ASP A 345 -27.71 -6.98 21.28
N GLU A 346 -27.53 -5.77 21.78
CA GLU A 346 -28.15 -5.34 23.03
C GLU A 346 -28.87 -4.01 22.92
N ASN A 347 -30.21 -4.07 22.95
CA ASN A 347 -31.12 -2.97 23.17
C ASN A 347 -31.00 -1.72 22.28
N GLN A 348 -31.51 -1.80 21.06
CA GLN A 348 -32.18 -0.73 20.27
C GLN A 348 -31.75 0.73 20.54
N LYS A 349 -30.49 1.04 20.66
CA LYS A 349 -29.97 2.36 20.41
C LYS A 349 -29.01 2.23 19.26
N PHE A 350 -29.31 2.93 18.16
CA PHE A 350 -28.53 2.93 16.93
C PHE A 350 -27.01 3.01 17.22
N ALA A 351 -26.31 1.91 16.92
CA ALA A 351 -24.87 1.84 16.96
C ALA A 351 -24.26 2.77 15.89
N PRO A 352 -22.99 3.16 16.00
CA PRO A 352 -22.36 4.02 15.01
C PRO A 352 -22.45 3.38 13.62
N HIS A 353 -22.86 4.19 12.64
CA HIS A 353 -22.97 3.75 11.25
C HIS A 353 -21.59 3.65 10.61
N PHE A 354 -21.35 2.60 9.84
CA PHE A 354 -20.15 2.45 9.03
C PHE A 354 -20.34 3.18 7.71
N PHE A 355 -19.37 4.00 7.33
CA PHE A 355 -19.33 4.64 6.02
C PHE A 355 -18.43 3.80 5.09
N VAL A 356 -19.05 3.21 4.07
CA VAL A 356 -18.34 2.44 3.04
C VAL A 356 -18.22 3.31 1.80
N PRO A 357 -17.02 3.44 1.21
CA PRO A 357 -16.84 4.10 -0.08
C PRO A 357 -17.67 3.43 -1.17
N CYS A 358 -18.24 4.22 -2.09
CA CYS A 358 -18.99 3.74 -3.24
C CYS A 358 -18.49 4.42 -4.51
#